data_82abfa3eb801945526d3bccfd1a36ca7
#
_entry.id   82abfa3eb801945526d3bccfd1a36ca7
#
_cell.length_a   1.000
_cell.length_b   1.000
_cell.length_c   1.000
_cell.angle_alpha   90.00
_cell.angle_beta   90.00
_cell.angle_gamma   90.00
#
_symmetry.space_group_name_H-M   'P 1'
#
loop_
_entity.id
_entity.type
_entity.pdbx_description
1 polymer ?
#
loop_
_entity_poly.entity_id
_entity_poly.type
_entity_poly.pdbx_seq_one_letter_code
_entity_poly.pdbx_strand_id
1 'polypeptide(L)'
;DRKEFLVLRLRGDEPRSLRQQFFRALKKALAEHEATRDVELPFWVNQAKQHLASLSPDQLKKANAFLEENYHLDVPALMQEIEEYREQAYTRYENLFAHLSHGVRPDLDANVSLREVIGWAVREYCSDGKPLGGLLILFDEFSLYVQRYARDKTVGELQVLLQGVQEQRERAVFLAFAQHDPDEVAAQMLHGGQPLQSLRKELERLPKRFA
;
A
#
# COMPACT_ATOMS: atom_id res chain seq x y z
N ASP A 1 8.24 29.61 -4.13
CA ASP A 1 7.38 28.66 -4.86
C ASP A 1 6.72 27.70 -3.87
N ARG A 2 5.38 27.64 -3.88
CA ARG A 2 4.63 26.64 -3.11
C ARG A 2 4.70 25.32 -3.87
N LYS A 3 5.43 24.36 -3.32
CA LYS A 3 5.42 23.00 -3.86
C LYS A 3 4.12 22.28 -3.48
N GLU A 4 3.57 21.52 -4.40
CA GLU A 4 2.41 20.67 -4.17
C GLU A 4 2.76 19.46 -3.31
N PHE A 5 1.74 18.89 -2.64
CA PHE A 5 1.90 17.68 -1.86
C PHE A 5 1.46 16.47 -2.68
N LEU A 6 2.15 15.35 -2.51
CA LEU A 6 1.66 14.05 -2.95
C LEU A 6 0.54 13.61 -1.99
N VAL A 7 -0.69 13.58 -2.47
CA VAL A 7 -1.86 13.33 -1.62
C VAL A 7 -2.36 11.90 -1.78
N LEU A 8 -2.25 11.12 -0.71
CA LEU A 8 -2.82 9.76 -0.64
C LEU A 8 -4.16 9.80 0.08
N ARG A 9 -5.19 9.18 -0.49
CA ARG A 9 -6.52 9.09 0.09
C ARG A 9 -6.84 7.64 0.46
N LEU A 10 -7.00 7.39 1.75
CA LEU A 10 -7.38 6.11 2.34
C LEU A 10 -8.81 6.19 2.89
N ARG A 11 -9.51 5.06 2.99
CA ARG A 11 -10.88 5.01 3.48
C ARG A 11 -11.09 3.85 4.45
N GLY A 12 -11.71 4.14 5.58
CA GLY A 12 -11.99 3.15 6.62
C GLY A 12 -13.11 2.15 6.27
N ASP A 13 -14.00 2.52 5.34
CA ASP A 13 -15.08 1.67 4.84
C ASP A 13 -14.63 0.67 3.76
N GLU A 14 -13.43 0.83 3.21
CA GLU A 14 -12.91 -0.04 2.16
C GLU A 14 -12.53 -1.43 2.71
N PRO A 15 -12.95 -2.55 2.07
CA PRO A 15 -12.72 -3.91 2.58
C PRO A 15 -11.28 -4.41 2.46
N ARG A 16 -10.40 -3.66 1.81
CA ARG A 16 -8.98 -4.02 1.61
C ARG A 16 -8.16 -3.77 2.87
N SER A 17 -7.02 -4.48 3.00
CA SER A 17 -6.03 -4.17 4.03
C SER A 17 -5.51 -2.73 3.87
N LEU A 18 -5.03 -2.14 4.96
CA LEU A 18 -4.45 -0.80 4.94
C LEU A 18 -3.28 -0.71 3.95
N ARG A 19 -2.47 -1.75 3.89
CA ARG A 19 -1.35 -1.87 2.96
C ARG A 19 -1.81 -1.79 1.50
N GLN A 20 -2.79 -2.61 1.11
CA GLN A 20 -3.33 -2.61 -0.25
C GLN A 20 -3.93 -1.26 -0.63
N GLN A 21 -4.66 -0.62 0.30
CA GLN A 21 -5.18 0.72 0.08
C GLN A 21 -4.07 1.74 -0.12
N PHE A 22 -3.02 1.68 0.72
CA PHE A 22 -1.89 2.60 0.66
C PHE A 22 -1.15 2.51 -0.67
N PHE A 23 -0.78 1.30 -1.12
CA PHE A 23 -0.09 1.11 -2.40
C PHE A 23 -0.92 1.59 -3.58
N ARG A 24 -2.23 1.28 -3.59
CA ARG A 24 -3.14 1.75 -4.63
C ARG A 24 -3.25 3.27 -4.64
N ALA A 25 -3.39 3.89 -3.48
CA ALA A 25 -3.47 5.35 -3.36
C ALA A 25 -2.15 6.02 -3.80
N LEU A 26 -1.01 5.44 -3.44
CA LEU A 26 0.31 5.92 -3.84
C LEU A 26 0.48 5.83 -5.37
N LYS A 27 0.19 4.68 -5.97
CA LYS A 27 0.26 4.48 -7.42
C LYS A 27 -0.62 5.49 -8.16
N LYS A 28 -1.86 5.68 -7.69
CA LYS A 28 -2.79 6.64 -8.26
C LYS A 28 -2.27 8.07 -8.15
N ALA A 29 -1.84 8.49 -6.97
CA ALA A 29 -1.34 9.84 -6.73
C ALA A 29 -0.10 10.16 -7.56
N LEU A 30 0.83 9.22 -7.71
CA LEU A 30 2.01 9.37 -8.56
C LEU A 30 1.63 9.51 -10.04
N ALA A 31 0.68 8.70 -10.53
CA ALA A 31 0.22 8.74 -11.92
C ALA A 31 -0.57 10.02 -12.26
N GLU A 32 -1.28 10.61 -11.30
CA GLU A 32 -2.06 11.82 -11.47
C GLU A 32 -1.21 13.11 -11.43
N HIS A 33 -0.03 13.06 -10.81
CA HIS A 33 0.84 14.24 -10.68
C HIS A 33 1.84 14.34 -11.84
N GLU A 34 1.89 15.47 -12.52
CA GLU A 34 2.70 15.68 -13.74
C GLU A 34 4.19 15.33 -13.53
N ALA A 35 4.76 15.74 -12.40
CA ALA A 35 6.17 15.52 -12.10
C ALA A 35 6.52 14.06 -11.72
N THR A 36 5.53 13.19 -11.53
CA THR A 36 5.72 11.79 -11.08
C THR A 36 4.95 10.78 -11.91
N ARG A 37 4.33 11.22 -13.03
CA ARG A 37 3.46 10.37 -13.85
C ARG A 37 4.14 9.10 -14.34
N ASP A 38 5.42 9.19 -14.70
CA ASP A 38 6.20 8.08 -15.25
C ASP A 38 6.97 7.30 -14.19
N VAL A 39 6.62 7.53 -12.91
CA VAL A 39 7.29 6.88 -11.80
C VAL A 39 6.73 5.49 -11.55
N GLU A 40 7.65 4.60 -11.36
CA GLU A 40 7.43 3.19 -11.14
C GLU A 40 7.62 2.84 -9.66
N LEU A 41 6.66 2.11 -9.11
CA LEU A 41 6.80 1.56 -7.76
C LEU A 41 7.74 0.35 -7.81
N PRO A 42 8.97 0.44 -7.26
CA PRO A 42 9.99 -0.60 -7.47
C PRO A 42 9.69 -1.91 -6.71
N PHE A 43 8.69 -1.91 -5.85
CA PHE A 43 8.56 -2.92 -4.81
C PHE A 43 8.06 -4.29 -5.31
N TRP A 44 7.01 -4.32 -6.15
CA TRP A 44 6.45 -5.60 -6.64
C TRP A 44 7.23 -6.19 -7.82
N VAL A 45 7.86 -5.35 -8.62
CA VAL A 45 8.55 -5.74 -9.85
C VAL A 45 9.67 -6.74 -9.59
N ASN A 46 10.52 -6.45 -8.61
CA ASN A 46 11.63 -7.33 -8.27
C ASN A 46 11.14 -8.71 -7.78
N GLN A 47 10.06 -8.74 -6.99
CA GLN A 47 9.47 -10.00 -6.52
C GLN A 47 8.85 -10.79 -7.67
N ALA A 48 8.09 -10.13 -8.56
CA ALA A 48 7.51 -10.77 -9.72
C ALA A 48 8.58 -11.34 -10.64
N LYS A 49 9.64 -10.59 -10.92
CA LYS A 49 10.78 -11.05 -11.74
C LYS A 49 11.49 -12.24 -11.12
N GLN A 50 11.79 -12.19 -9.83
CA GLN A 50 12.42 -13.31 -9.12
C GLN A 50 11.53 -14.56 -9.15
N HIS A 51 10.23 -14.42 -8.93
CA HIS A 51 9.30 -15.53 -9.00
C HIS A 51 9.26 -16.13 -10.41
N LEU A 52 9.08 -15.31 -11.46
CA LEU A 52 9.04 -15.78 -12.84
C LEU A 52 10.36 -16.45 -13.27
N ALA A 53 11.50 -15.92 -12.82
CA ALA A 53 12.81 -16.51 -13.08
C ALA A 53 13.05 -17.83 -12.32
N SER A 54 12.33 -18.07 -11.22
CA SER A 54 12.45 -19.27 -10.38
C SER A 54 11.52 -20.41 -10.79
N LEU A 55 10.67 -20.22 -11.81
CA LEU A 55 9.73 -21.26 -12.27
C LEU A 55 10.46 -22.51 -12.76
N SER A 56 10.03 -23.67 -12.29
CA SER A 56 10.50 -24.94 -12.82
C SER A 56 10.08 -25.13 -14.29
N PRO A 57 10.71 -26.03 -15.07
CA PRO A 57 10.33 -26.25 -16.46
C PRO A 57 8.84 -26.59 -16.65
N ASP A 58 8.25 -27.36 -15.74
CA ASP A 58 6.83 -27.72 -15.78
C ASP A 58 5.92 -26.53 -15.47
N GLN A 59 6.31 -25.69 -14.49
CA GLN A 59 5.58 -24.48 -14.17
C GLN A 59 5.69 -23.44 -15.30
N LEU A 60 6.86 -23.31 -15.92
CA LEU A 60 7.07 -22.44 -17.07
C LEU A 60 6.18 -22.84 -18.26
N LYS A 61 6.06 -24.15 -18.54
CA LYS A 61 5.15 -24.64 -19.58
C LYS A 61 3.70 -24.31 -19.29
N LYS A 62 3.24 -24.49 -18.05
CA LYS A 62 1.89 -24.13 -17.60
C LYS A 62 1.67 -22.61 -17.67
N ALA A 63 2.66 -21.82 -17.25
CA ALA A 63 2.61 -20.36 -17.29
C ALA A 63 2.45 -19.85 -18.72
N ASN A 64 3.27 -20.35 -19.65
CA ASN A 64 3.18 -19.95 -21.06
C ASN A 64 1.83 -20.35 -21.68
N ALA A 65 1.32 -21.55 -21.41
CA ALA A 65 0.01 -21.97 -21.90
C ALA A 65 -1.12 -21.05 -21.38
N PHE A 66 -1.11 -20.71 -20.09
CA PHE A 66 -2.07 -19.79 -19.50
C PHE A 66 -1.99 -18.37 -20.09
N LEU A 67 -0.78 -17.84 -20.25
CA LEU A 67 -0.56 -16.51 -20.79
C LEU A 67 -0.94 -16.41 -22.25
N GLU A 68 -0.63 -17.43 -23.06
CA GLU A 68 -1.02 -17.48 -24.47
C GLU A 68 -2.54 -17.54 -24.63
N GLU A 69 -3.23 -18.39 -23.85
CA GLU A 69 -4.68 -18.55 -23.92
C GLU A 69 -5.44 -17.26 -23.52
N ASN A 70 -4.97 -16.55 -22.48
CA ASN A 70 -5.71 -15.44 -21.91
C ASN A 70 -5.24 -14.06 -22.39
N TYR A 71 -3.99 -13.92 -22.82
CA TYR A 71 -3.39 -12.60 -23.10
C TYR A 71 -2.55 -12.56 -24.37
N HIS A 72 -2.37 -13.68 -25.07
CA HIS A 72 -1.48 -13.80 -26.24
C HIS A 72 -0.03 -13.40 -25.92
N LEU A 73 0.47 -13.81 -24.77
CA LEU A 73 1.80 -13.54 -24.24
C LEU A 73 2.50 -14.83 -23.81
N ASP A 74 3.81 -14.74 -23.65
CA ASP A 74 4.62 -15.72 -22.94
C ASP A 74 5.24 -15.11 -21.68
N VAL A 75 5.96 -15.92 -20.88
CA VAL A 75 6.62 -15.42 -19.66
C VAL A 75 7.66 -14.35 -19.95
N PRO A 76 8.55 -14.48 -20.99
CA PRO A 76 9.45 -13.41 -21.39
C PRO A 76 8.74 -12.10 -21.73
N ALA A 77 7.66 -12.14 -22.49
CA ALA A 77 6.87 -10.96 -22.84
C ALA A 77 6.21 -10.33 -21.61
N LEU A 78 5.67 -11.14 -20.69
CA LEU A 78 5.15 -10.62 -19.42
C LEU A 78 6.26 -9.99 -18.56
N MET A 79 7.45 -10.58 -18.50
CA MET A 79 8.60 -9.99 -17.81
C MET A 79 8.99 -8.63 -18.39
N GLN A 80 8.97 -8.50 -19.70
CA GLN A 80 9.19 -7.22 -20.36
C GLN A 80 8.10 -6.20 -20.01
N GLU A 81 6.81 -6.60 -20.05
CA GLU A 81 5.72 -5.72 -19.62
C GLU A 81 5.87 -5.27 -18.15
N ILE A 82 6.33 -6.16 -17.27
CA ILE A 82 6.64 -5.85 -15.87
C ILE A 82 7.79 -4.85 -15.77
N GLU A 83 8.83 -5.01 -16.56
CA GLU A 83 9.97 -4.08 -16.61
C GLU A 83 9.59 -2.71 -17.18
N GLU A 84 8.74 -2.71 -18.20
CA GLU A 84 8.19 -1.49 -18.80
C GLU A 84 7.02 -0.90 -18.00
N TYR A 85 6.60 -1.53 -16.89
CA TYR A 85 5.51 -1.12 -15.99
C TYR A 85 4.17 -0.87 -16.69
N ARG A 86 3.88 -1.67 -17.70
CA ARG A 86 2.59 -1.56 -18.39
C ARG A 86 1.44 -1.72 -17.40
N GLU A 87 0.42 -0.89 -17.53
CA GLU A 87 -0.71 -0.83 -16.61
C GLU A 87 -1.36 -2.19 -16.32
N GLN A 88 -1.36 -3.07 -17.30
CA GLN A 88 -1.96 -4.41 -17.19
C GLN A 88 -1.00 -5.47 -16.65
N ALA A 89 0.30 -5.21 -16.60
CA ALA A 89 1.30 -6.20 -16.22
C ALA A 89 1.10 -6.74 -14.79
N TYR A 90 0.72 -5.88 -13.85
CA TYR A 90 0.41 -6.29 -12.48
C TYR A 90 -0.76 -7.29 -12.44
N THR A 91 -1.87 -6.96 -13.09
CA THR A 91 -3.07 -7.81 -13.11
C THR A 91 -2.81 -9.13 -13.81
N ARG A 92 -2.05 -9.12 -14.91
CA ARG A 92 -1.67 -10.34 -15.64
C ARG A 92 -0.79 -11.25 -14.79
N TYR A 93 0.19 -10.67 -14.10
CA TYR A 93 1.03 -11.41 -13.18
C TYR A 93 0.23 -11.98 -11.99
N GLU A 94 -0.65 -11.19 -11.37
CA GLU A 94 -1.51 -11.64 -10.28
C GLU A 94 -2.39 -12.83 -10.70
N ASN A 95 -2.98 -12.78 -11.90
CA ASN A 95 -3.80 -13.86 -12.43
C ASN A 95 -2.98 -15.12 -12.77
N LEU A 96 -1.79 -14.94 -13.35
CA LEU A 96 -0.86 -16.04 -13.60
C LEU A 96 -0.44 -16.71 -12.29
N PHE A 97 -0.07 -15.92 -11.29
CA PHE A 97 0.32 -16.44 -9.98
C PHE A 97 -0.82 -17.22 -9.33
N ALA A 98 -2.04 -16.69 -9.35
CA ALA A 98 -3.22 -17.38 -8.84
C ALA A 98 -3.47 -18.70 -9.58
N HIS A 99 -3.28 -18.74 -10.91
CA HIS A 99 -3.39 -19.95 -11.70
C HIS A 99 -2.36 -21.02 -11.27
N LEU A 100 -1.09 -20.64 -11.12
CA LEU A 100 -0.01 -21.55 -10.72
C LEU A 100 -0.11 -21.99 -9.26
N SER A 101 -0.72 -21.17 -8.40
CA SER A 101 -0.86 -21.39 -6.95
C SER A 101 -2.26 -21.85 -6.53
N HIS A 102 -3.03 -22.46 -7.46
CA HIS A 102 -4.37 -23.00 -7.17
C HIS A 102 -5.34 -21.99 -6.54
N GLY A 103 -5.34 -20.76 -7.05
CA GLY A 103 -6.24 -19.69 -6.62
C GLY A 103 -5.71 -18.79 -5.51
N VAL A 104 -4.54 -19.06 -4.98
CA VAL A 104 -3.87 -18.15 -4.03
C VAL A 104 -3.36 -16.94 -4.79
N ARG A 105 -3.74 -15.74 -4.36
CA ARG A 105 -3.21 -14.50 -4.93
C ARG A 105 -1.89 -14.11 -4.27
N PRO A 106 -0.93 -13.57 -5.02
CA PRO A 106 0.31 -13.11 -4.43
C PRO A 106 0.03 -11.88 -3.56
N ASP A 107 0.55 -11.87 -2.36
CA ASP A 107 0.69 -10.62 -1.61
C ASP A 107 2.06 -10.03 -1.95
N LEU A 108 2.13 -9.36 -3.10
CA LEU A 108 3.37 -8.77 -3.64
C LEU A 108 3.90 -7.64 -2.76
N ASP A 109 3.03 -7.11 -1.91
CA ASP A 109 3.35 -6.05 -0.99
C ASP A 109 3.67 -6.59 0.42
N ALA A 110 3.51 -7.91 0.65
CA ALA A 110 3.66 -8.54 1.98
C ALA A 110 5.04 -8.32 2.61
N ASN A 111 6.08 -8.27 1.79
CA ASN A 111 7.46 -8.15 2.25
C ASN A 111 7.97 -6.70 2.28
N VAL A 112 7.15 -5.72 1.87
CA VAL A 112 7.54 -4.32 1.86
C VAL A 112 6.86 -3.57 2.99
N SER A 113 7.64 -3.00 3.87
CA SER A 113 7.12 -2.23 5.00
C SER A 113 6.53 -0.88 4.53
N LEU A 114 5.32 -0.52 4.99
CA LEU A 114 4.76 0.82 4.74
C LEU A 114 5.71 1.95 5.16
N ARG A 115 6.48 1.73 6.22
CA ARG A 115 7.54 2.64 6.69
C ARG A 115 8.61 2.87 5.62
N GLU A 116 9.09 1.80 4.98
CA GLU A 116 10.09 1.87 3.92
C GLU A 116 9.55 2.59 2.69
N VAL A 117 8.29 2.32 2.32
CA VAL A 117 7.63 2.97 1.19
C VAL A 117 7.44 4.47 1.42
N ILE A 118 7.02 4.87 2.62
CA ILE A 118 6.91 6.28 3.01
C ILE A 118 8.28 6.96 2.92
N GLY A 119 9.32 6.33 3.50
CA GLY A 119 10.69 6.84 3.44
C GLY A 119 11.20 6.97 2.01
N TRP A 120 10.90 6.00 1.14
CA TRP A 120 11.23 6.06 -0.28
C TRP A 120 10.49 7.20 -0.98
N ALA A 121 9.17 7.30 -0.84
CA ALA A 121 8.37 8.34 -1.49
C ALA A 121 8.82 9.76 -1.09
N VAL A 122 9.13 9.97 0.19
CA VAL A 122 9.65 11.25 0.67
C VAL A 122 11.04 11.53 0.08
N ARG A 123 11.94 10.56 0.10
CA ARG A 123 13.31 10.73 -0.40
C ARG A 123 13.35 11.00 -1.90
N GLU A 124 12.54 10.29 -2.68
CA GLU A 124 12.56 10.41 -4.14
C GLU A 124 11.80 11.63 -4.65
N TYR A 125 10.73 12.07 -3.97
CA TYR A 125 9.84 13.10 -4.51
C TYR A 125 9.67 14.33 -3.64
N CYS A 126 9.92 14.27 -2.33
CA CYS A 126 9.59 15.32 -1.38
C CYS A 126 10.81 15.95 -0.67
N SER A 127 12.01 15.47 -0.94
CA SER A 127 13.24 16.01 -0.34
C SER A 127 13.69 17.30 -1.04
N ASP A 128 14.75 17.94 -0.52
CA ASP A 128 15.28 19.17 -1.09
C ASP A 128 15.70 18.96 -2.55
N GLY A 129 15.35 19.90 -3.41
CA GLY A 129 15.57 19.81 -4.84
C GLY A 129 14.55 18.95 -5.63
N LYS A 130 13.68 18.22 -4.93
CA LYS A 130 12.64 17.38 -5.54
C LYS A 130 11.35 18.18 -5.85
N PRO A 131 10.49 17.67 -6.75
CA PRO A 131 9.35 18.44 -7.26
C PRO A 131 8.27 18.71 -6.21
N LEU A 132 8.08 17.81 -5.24
CA LEU A 132 6.99 17.90 -4.27
C LEU A 132 7.42 18.47 -2.93
N GLY A 133 6.48 19.11 -2.24
CA GLY A 133 6.70 19.72 -0.92
C GLY A 133 6.63 18.73 0.23
N GLY A 134 5.90 17.62 0.03
CA GLY A 134 5.70 16.60 1.06
C GLY A 134 4.69 15.55 0.65
N LEU A 135 4.52 14.56 1.52
CA LEU A 135 3.54 13.49 1.43
C LEU A 135 2.40 13.78 2.41
N LEU A 136 1.17 13.84 1.91
CA LEU A 136 -0.03 14.02 2.73
C LEU A 136 -0.90 12.77 2.64
N ILE A 137 -1.10 12.10 3.76
CA ILE A 137 -1.98 10.93 3.87
C ILE A 137 -3.28 11.37 4.53
N LEU A 138 -4.37 11.32 3.77
CA LEU A 138 -5.72 11.59 4.24
C LEU A 138 -6.43 10.27 4.47
N PHE A 139 -6.93 10.05 5.68
CA PHE A 139 -7.67 8.84 6.02
C PHE A 139 -9.10 9.22 6.40
N ASP A 140 -10.02 9.00 5.50
CA ASP A 140 -11.45 9.23 5.70
C ASP A 140 -12.11 8.02 6.38
N GLU A 141 -13.22 8.25 7.10
CA GLU A 141 -13.97 7.22 7.84
C GLU A 141 -13.07 6.41 8.81
N PHE A 142 -12.14 7.08 9.47
CA PHE A 142 -11.14 6.43 10.32
C PHE A 142 -11.76 5.65 11.48
N SER A 143 -12.90 6.12 12.02
CA SER A 143 -13.66 5.38 13.06
C SER A 143 -14.10 4.00 12.59
N LEU A 144 -14.54 3.85 11.32
CA LEU A 144 -14.92 2.55 10.76
C LEU A 144 -13.72 1.62 10.58
N TYR A 145 -12.57 2.18 10.20
CA TYR A 145 -11.33 1.41 10.16
C TYR A 145 -10.98 0.87 11.54
N VAL A 146 -11.00 1.70 12.58
CA VAL A 146 -10.71 1.30 13.97
C VAL A 146 -11.68 0.20 14.45
N GLN A 147 -12.97 0.32 14.14
CA GLN A 147 -13.98 -0.69 14.47
C GLN A 147 -13.70 -2.05 13.83
N ARG A 148 -13.39 -2.05 12.53
CA ARG A 148 -13.06 -3.27 11.79
C ARG A 148 -11.78 -3.90 12.31
N TYR A 149 -10.77 -3.09 12.49
CA TYR A 149 -9.48 -3.44 13.00
C TYR A 149 -9.52 -4.12 14.38
N ALA A 150 -10.36 -3.60 15.29
CA ALA A 150 -10.57 -4.18 16.59
C ALA A 150 -11.15 -5.61 16.53
N ARG A 151 -11.89 -5.94 15.45
CA ARG A 151 -12.43 -7.29 15.22
C ARG A 151 -11.40 -8.26 14.67
N ASP A 152 -10.57 -7.81 13.74
CA ASP A 152 -9.69 -8.67 12.92
C ASP A 152 -8.30 -8.89 13.54
N LYS A 153 -7.98 -8.25 14.67
CA LYS A 153 -6.72 -8.34 15.43
C LYS A 153 -5.44 -8.00 14.63
N THR A 154 -5.54 -7.29 13.52
CA THR A 154 -4.39 -6.94 12.65
C THR A 154 -3.73 -5.61 13.04
N VAL A 155 -3.14 -5.54 14.24
CA VAL A 155 -2.59 -4.29 14.85
C VAL A 155 -1.39 -3.70 14.10
N GLY A 156 -0.70 -4.46 13.27
CA GLY A 156 0.63 -4.08 12.77
C GLY A 156 0.66 -2.97 11.71
N GLU A 157 -0.27 -2.95 10.76
CA GLU A 157 -0.14 -2.09 9.58
C GLU A 157 -0.29 -0.59 9.88
N LEU A 158 -1.25 -0.21 10.72
CA LEU A 158 -1.43 1.19 11.11
C LEU A 158 -0.23 1.69 11.93
N GLN A 159 0.28 0.88 12.84
CA GLN A 159 1.46 1.23 13.63
C GLN A 159 2.68 1.46 12.73
N VAL A 160 2.91 0.58 11.76
CA VAL A 160 4.01 0.70 10.81
C VAL A 160 3.86 1.96 9.92
N LEU A 161 2.63 2.27 9.50
CA LEU A 161 2.34 3.50 8.76
C LEU A 161 2.65 4.74 9.59
N LEU A 162 2.14 4.81 10.81
CA LEU A 162 2.36 5.95 11.71
C LEU A 162 3.84 6.13 12.07
N GLN A 163 4.58 5.03 12.28
CA GLN A 163 6.04 5.09 12.48
C GLN A 163 6.74 5.69 11.25
N GLY A 164 6.37 5.26 10.04
CA GLY A 164 6.93 5.81 8.81
C GLY A 164 6.69 7.31 8.67
N VAL A 165 5.47 7.77 8.98
CA VAL A 165 5.13 9.20 8.99
C VAL A 165 5.93 9.95 10.05
N GLN A 166 6.04 9.40 11.27
CA GLN A 166 6.78 10.04 12.38
C GLN A 166 8.26 10.20 12.05
N GLU A 167 8.88 9.25 11.39
CA GLU A 167 10.28 9.33 10.96
C GLU A 167 10.50 10.39 9.87
N GLN A 168 9.48 10.62 9.06
CA GLN A 168 9.47 11.60 7.99
C GLN A 168 8.68 12.88 8.34
N ARG A 169 8.53 13.20 9.61
CA ARG A 169 7.65 14.25 10.15
C ARG A 169 7.82 15.64 9.53
N GLU A 170 8.98 15.93 8.97
CA GLU A 170 9.23 17.21 8.29
C GLU A 170 8.61 17.27 6.89
N ARG A 171 8.33 16.12 6.30
CA ARG A 171 7.88 15.98 4.91
C ARG A 171 6.66 15.08 4.74
N ALA A 172 6.23 14.38 5.78
CA ALA A 172 5.04 13.53 5.75
C ALA A 172 4.06 13.93 6.84
N VAL A 173 2.78 14.01 6.45
CA VAL A 173 1.66 14.35 7.33
C VAL A 173 0.57 13.31 7.20
N PHE A 174 0.03 12.86 8.32
CA PHE A 174 -1.14 11.99 8.40
C PHE A 174 -2.30 12.74 9.03
N LEU A 175 -3.44 12.80 8.32
CA LEU A 175 -4.68 13.38 8.80
C LEU A 175 -5.79 12.34 8.73
N ALA A 176 -6.35 12.01 9.89
CA ALA A 176 -7.49 11.10 10.01
C ALA A 176 -8.77 11.89 10.29
N PHE A 177 -9.81 11.59 9.52
CA PHE A 177 -11.16 12.14 9.72
C PHE A 177 -12.03 11.06 10.35
N ALA A 178 -12.55 11.34 11.53
CA ALA A 178 -13.34 10.41 12.31
C ALA A 178 -14.67 11.08 12.73
N GLN A 179 -15.78 10.37 12.58
CA GLN A 179 -17.10 10.85 13.02
C GLN A 179 -17.26 10.74 14.54
N HIS A 180 -16.53 9.81 15.16
CA HIS A 180 -16.51 9.58 16.61
C HIS A 180 -15.08 9.59 17.11
N ASP A 181 -14.87 9.91 18.38
CA ASP A 181 -13.52 9.82 18.96
C ASP A 181 -12.98 8.39 18.80
N PRO A 182 -11.88 8.19 18.10
CA PRO A 182 -11.29 6.86 17.90
C PRO A 182 -10.96 6.14 19.21
N ASP A 183 -10.65 6.88 20.28
CA ASP A 183 -10.38 6.29 21.60
C ASP A 183 -11.66 5.79 22.27
N GLU A 184 -12.79 6.51 22.11
CA GLU A 184 -14.09 6.04 22.61
C GLU A 184 -14.53 4.79 21.85
N VAL A 185 -14.36 4.78 20.53
CA VAL A 185 -14.66 3.62 19.68
C VAL A 185 -13.81 2.43 20.08
N ALA A 186 -12.51 2.63 20.28
CA ALA A 186 -11.60 1.58 20.75
C ALA A 186 -11.97 1.10 22.17
N ALA A 187 -12.34 2.01 23.07
CA ALA A 187 -12.74 1.67 24.44
C ALA A 187 -14.04 0.87 24.52
N GLN A 188 -15.05 1.20 23.71
CA GLN A 188 -16.32 0.46 23.65
C GLN A 188 -16.14 -0.99 23.16
N MET A 189 -15.10 -1.25 22.37
CA MET A 189 -14.77 -2.58 21.83
C MET A 189 -13.87 -3.41 22.76
N LEU A 190 -13.35 -2.80 23.83
CA LEU A 190 -12.35 -3.39 24.74
C LEU A 190 -12.88 -4.48 25.68
N HIS A 191 -14.12 -4.92 25.57
CA HIS A 191 -14.64 -5.97 26.47
C HIS A 191 -13.98 -7.35 26.29
N GLY A 192 -12.82 -7.45 25.59
CA GLY A 192 -12.20 -8.74 25.31
C GLY A 192 -10.71 -8.88 24.98
N GLY A 193 -9.78 -7.93 25.21
CA GLY A 193 -8.38 -8.34 25.03
C GLY A 193 -7.27 -7.29 24.81
N GLN A 194 -6.04 -7.72 25.04
CA GLN A 194 -4.77 -6.98 24.97
C GLN A 194 -4.40 -6.25 23.66
N PRO A 195 -4.84 -6.64 22.44
CA PRO A 195 -4.39 -5.99 21.18
C PRO A 195 -4.75 -4.52 21.05
N LEU A 196 -5.77 -4.05 21.77
CA LEU A 196 -6.26 -2.67 21.68
C LEU A 196 -5.45 -1.67 22.52
N GLN A 197 -4.67 -2.14 23.48
CA GLN A 197 -3.79 -1.24 24.25
C GLN A 197 -2.68 -0.63 23.39
N SER A 198 -2.15 -1.37 22.42
CA SER A 198 -1.15 -0.85 21.49
C SER A 198 -1.76 0.18 20.53
N LEU A 199 -2.96 -0.09 19.99
CA LEU A 199 -3.68 0.86 19.14
C LEU A 199 -4.00 2.15 19.91
N ARG A 200 -4.49 2.03 21.14
CA ARG A 200 -4.79 3.19 21.99
C ARG A 200 -3.55 4.06 22.24
N LYS A 201 -2.41 3.45 22.55
CA LYS A 201 -1.15 4.18 22.70
C LYS A 201 -0.71 4.93 21.44
N GLU A 202 -0.96 4.34 20.25
CA GLU A 202 -0.64 5.01 18.99
C GLU A 202 -1.64 6.14 18.68
N LEU A 203 -2.93 5.94 18.96
CA LEU A 203 -3.95 6.99 18.81
C LEU A 203 -3.73 8.16 19.78
N GLU A 204 -3.30 7.90 21.02
CA GLU A 204 -2.94 8.91 22.03
C GLU A 204 -1.75 9.78 21.57
N ARG A 205 -0.90 9.29 20.68
CA ARG A 205 0.23 10.05 20.11
C ARG A 205 -0.17 10.97 18.97
N LEU A 206 -1.35 10.78 18.37
CA LEU A 206 -1.83 11.68 17.33
C LEU A 206 -2.34 12.98 17.97
N PRO A 207 -1.87 14.15 17.46
CA PRO A 207 -2.40 15.42 17.93
C PRO A 207 -3.90 15.52 17.55
N LYS A 208 -4.76 15.53 18.54
CA LYS A 208 -6.21 15.66 18.35
C LYS A 208 -6.57 17.12 18.18
N ARG A 209 -7.23 17.47 17.09
CA ARG A 209 -7.95 18.73 16.94
C ARG A 209 -9.40 18.38 16.62
N PHE A 210 -10.27 18.68 17.55
CA PHE A 210 -11.72 18.61 17.31
C PHE A 210 -12.13 19.91 16.61
N ALA A 211 -12.85 19.79 15.49
CA ALA A 211 -13.48 20.90 14.80
C ALA A 211 -14.89 21.14 15.39
#